data_8e67b026b74fd002e42edf38721624cb
#
_entry.id   8e67b026b74fd002e42edf38721624cb
#
_cell.length_a   1.000
_cell.length_b   1.000
_cell.length_c   1.000
_cell.angle_alpha   90.00
_cell.angle_beta   90.00
_cell.angle_gamma   90.00
#
_symmetry.space_group_name_H-M   'P 1'
#
loop_
_entity.id
_entity.type
_entity.pdbx_description
1 polymer ?
#
loop_
_entity_poly.entity_id
_entity_poly.type
_entity_poly.pdbx_seq_one_letter_code
_entity_poly.pdbx_strand_id
1 'polypeptide(L)'
;MTDEQLQAASDMIWSHWQQGRRIDALPGELRPLTREDGYGIQARVERRSALPLFGWKIAATSKAGQAHIAVDGPLAGRLLAEHVFESGSRLPFGSNHMRVAEAEFAFRMAVDLPPRATRYAVDEVLASVATLHPAIEIPDSRFVDFTLVGAAQLIADNACTYQFVLGAPADDAWRSFDLAAHRVIGSVRGAGLSGPPGHLEREGIGANVLGDPCEALTWLVNELSQLDVTLRAGQVVTTGTCLMPMPIGPGDHVMANFGEFGSVGVSFAD
;
A
#
# COMPACT_ATOMS: atom_id res chain seq x y z
N MET A 1 12.55 -10.98 19.15
CA MET A 1 11.97 -12.34 18.97
C MET A 1 13.04 -13.31 18.46
N THR A 2 12.88 -14.65 18.70
CA THR A 2 13.75 -15.66 18.07
C THR A 2 13.33 -15.89 16.61
N ASP A 3 14.20 -16.49 15.79
CA ASP A 3 13.88 -16.81 14.40
C ASP A 3 12.67 -17.75 14.27
N GLU A 4 12.55 -18.73 15.19
CA GLU A 4 11.40 -19.63 15.27
C GLU A 4 10.09 -18.90 15.59
N GLN A 5 10.12 -17.94 16.51
CA GLN A 5 8.95 -17.11 16.85
C GLN A 5 8.53 -16.23 15.66
N LEU A 6 9.49 -15.60 14.99
CA LEU A 6 9.21 -14.81 13.79
C LEU A 6 8.59 -15.66 12.68
N GLN A 7 9.10 -16.90 12.49
CA GLN A 7 8.55 -17.83 11.51
C GLN A 7 7.13 -18.25 11.86
N ALA A 8 6.88 -18.66 13.12
CA ALA A 8 5.57 -19.10 13.57
C ALA A 8 4.52 -17.98 13.49
N ALA A 9 4.89 -16.74 13.85
CA ALA A 9 4.03 -15.58 13.69
C ALA A 9 3.67 -15.32 12.22
N SER A 10 4.66 -15.37 11.32
CA SER A 10 4.44 -15.25 9.89
C SER A 10 3.55 -16.38 9.33
N ASP A 11 3.73 -17.62 9.79
CA ASP A 11 2.90 -18.76 9.38
C ASP A 11 1.44 -18.55 9.78
N MET A 12 1.21 -18.03 10.97
CA MET A 12 -0.14 -17.71 11.47
C MET A 12 -0.81 -16.64 10.63
N ILE A 13 -0.15 -15.48 10.42
CA ILE A 13 -0.68 -14.38 9.59
C ILE A 13 -0.98 -14.89 8.17
N TRP A 14 -0.05 -15.63 7.56
CA TRP A 14 -0.23 -16.19 6.23
C TRP A 14 -1.41 -17.15 6.14
N SER A 15 -1.56 -18.06 7.13
CA SER A 15 -2.69 -18.98 7.19
C SER A 15 -4.03 -18.25 7.27
N HIS A 16 -4.11 -17.17 8.07
CA HIS A 16 -5.31 -16.34 8.16
C HIS A 16 -5.60 -15.63 6.85
N TRP A 17 -4.57 -15.09 6.18
CA TRP A 17 -4.70 -14.49 4.86
C TRP A 17 -5.29 -15.47 3.86
N GLN A 18 -4.68 -16.66 3.71
CA GLN A 18 -5.12 -17.66 2.74
C GLN A 18 -6.55 -18.18 3.00
N GLN A 19 -6.98 -18.19 4.25
CA GLN A 19 -8.29 -18.73 4.65
C GLN A 19 -9.35 -17.63 4.82
N GLY A 20 -9.03 -16.36 4.58
CA GLY A 20 -9.94 -15.25 4.78
C GLY A 20 -10.40 -15.09 6.23
N ARG A 21 -9.60 -15.57 7.20
CA ARG A 21 -9.91 -15.51 8.64
C ARG A 21 -9.24 -14.32 9.31
N ARG A 22 -9.77 -13.94 10.47
CA ARG A 22 -9.27 -12.84 11.30
C ARG A 22 -8.94 -13.32 12.70
N ILE A 23 -8.02 -12.63 13.37
CA ILE A 23 -7.64 -12.81 14.78
C ILE A 23 -7.69 -11.46 15.48
N ASP A 24 -7.91 -11.46 16.80
CA ASP A 24 -7.91 -10.22 17.58
C ASP A 24 -6.49 -9.65 17.71
N ALA A 25 -5.50 -10.50 17.94
CA ALA A 25 -4.08 -10.18 18.01
C ALA A 25 -3.24 -11.45 17.87
N LEU A 26 -1.97 -11.32 17.55
CA LEU A 26 -1.04 -12.46 17.67
C LEU A 26 -0.93 -12.91 19.14
N PRO A 27 -0.84 -14.24 19.41
CA PRO A 27 -0.62 -14.76 20.75
C PRO A 27 0.60 -14.10 21.42
N GLY A 28 0.58 -14.02 22.75
CA GLY A 28 1.59 -13.26 23.50
C GLY A 28 3.03 -13.65 23.17
N GLU A 29 3.30 -14.95 23.01
CA GLU A 29 4.63 -15.48 22.65
C GLU A 29 5.06 -15.23 21.21
N LEU A 30 4.12 -14.90 20.31
CA LEU A 30 4.35 -14.59 18.90
C LEU A 30 4.13 -13.12 18.57
N ARG A 31 3.76 -12.30 19.56
CA ARG A 31 3.41 -10.88 19.37
C ARG A 31 4.68 -10.04 19.25
N PRO A 32 4.91 -9.35 18.12
CA PRO A 32 6.01 -8.42 17.99
C PRO A 32 5.83 -7.22 18.92
N LEU A 33 6.90 -6.80 19.57
CA LEU A 33 6.91 -5.63 20.45
C LEU A 33 7.56 -4.41 19.81
N THR A 34 8.39 -4.61 18.79
CA THR A 34 9.11 -3.57 18.08
C THR A 34 8.79 -3.58 16.59
N ARG A 35 9.01 -2.45 15.91
CA ARG A 35 8.90 -2.37 14.43
C ARG A 35 9.83 -3.38 13.76
N GLU A 36 11.05 -3.56 14.28
CA GLU A 36 12.03 -4.53 13.78
C GLU A 36 11.50 -5.96 13.84
N ASP A 37 10.90 -6.39 14.95
CA ASP A 37 10.23 -7.70 15.04
C ASP A 37 9.10 -7.82 13.99
N GLY A 38 8.29 -6.77 13.84
CA GLY A 38 7.23 -6.72 12.83
C GLY A 38 7.76 -6.91 11.41
N TYR A 39 8.81 -6.19 11.04
CA TYR A 39 9.46 -6.34 9.73
C TYR A 39 10.15 -7.72 9.58
N GLY A 40 10.68 -8.27 10.67
CA GLY A 40 11.21 -9.64 10.68
C GLY A 40 10.15 -10.70 10.36
N ILE A 41 8.94 -10.56 10.90
CA ILE A 41 7.78 -11.41 10.55
C ILE A 41 7.35 -11.19 9.11
N GLN A 42 7.20 -9.93 8.70
CA GLN A 42 6.77 -9.54 7.36
C GLN A 42 7.73 -10.04 6.25
N ALA A 43 9.03 -10.00 6.47
CA ALA A 43 10.03 -10.43 5.49
C ALA A 43 9.86 -11.90 5.05
N ARG A 44 9.27 -12.73 5.90
CA ARG A 44 9.01 -14.14 5.60
C ARG A 44 7.84 -14.36 4.65
N VAL A 45 6.96 -13.37 4.48
CA VAL A 45 5.84 -13.42 3.52
C VAL A 45 6.37 -13.47 2.09
N GLU A 46 7.44 -12.75 1.78
CA GLU A 46 8.04 -12.74 0.44
C GLU A 46 8.48 -14.13 -0.04
N ARG A 47 8.99 -14.97 0.86
CA ARG A 47 9.43 -16.35 0.53
C ARG A 47 8.29 -17.29 0.16
N ARG A 48 7.04 -16.88 0.33
CA ARG A 48 5.83 -17.66 0.01
C ARG A 48 5.30 -17.35 -1.39
N SER A 49 5.76 -16.25 -1.99
CA SER A 49 5.47 -15.91 -3.37
C SER A 49 6.29 -16.81 -4.31
N ALA A 50 5.65 -17.28 -5.38
CA ALA A 50 6.32 -17.99 -6.47
C ALA A 50 7.03 -17.03 -7.44
N LEU A 51 6.74 -15.74 -7.34
CA LEU A 51 7.24 -14.68 -8.20
C LEU A 51 8.14 -13.73 -7.41
N PRO A 52 9.04 -12.99 -8.07
CA PRO A 52 9.80 -11.92 -7.44
C PRO A 52 8.88 -10.86 -6.82
N LEU A 53 9.34 -10.23 -5.74
CA LEU A 53 8.62 -9.14 -5.10
C LEU A 53 8.35 -8.03 -6.13
N PHE A 54 7.07 -7.69 -6.30
CA PHE A 54 6.66 -6.64 -7.25
C PHE A 54 7.08 -5.24 -6.78
N GLY A 55 7.02 -5.00 -5.49
CA GLY A 55 7.36 -3.70 -4.92
C GLY A 55 6.86 -3.50 -3.50
N TRP A 56 6.54 -2.25 -3.18
CA TRP A 56 6.24 -1.82 -1.82
C TRP A 56 5.06 -0.84 -1.79
N LYS A 57 4.31 -0.85 -0.68
CA LYS A 57 3.31 0.15 -0.36
C LYS A 57 3.68 0.90 0.91
N ILE A 58 3.13 2.09 1.08
CA ILE A 58 3.30 2.90 2.29
C ILE A 58 1.94 3.14 2.93
N ALA A 59 1.72 2.60 4.12
CA ALA A 59 0.54 2.88 4.92
C ALA A 59 0.76 4.06 5.88
N ALA A 60 -0.34 4.66 6.38
CA ALA A 60 -0.33 5.74 7.37
C ALA A 60 0.46 6.99 6.94
N THR A 61 0.27 7.43 5.71
CA THR A 61 0.99 8.57 5.14
C THR A 61 0.38 9.93 5.48
N SER A 62 -0.67 9.98 6.30
CA SER A 62 -1.25 11.21 6.82
C SER A 62 -1.36 11.19 8.35
N LYS A 63 -1.36 12.37 8.98
CA LYS A 63 -1.57 12.48 10.43
C LYS A 63 -2.90 11.87 10.88
N ALA A 64 -3.95 12.04 10.08
CA ALA A 64 -5.26 11.44 10.34
C ALA A 64 -5.18 9.90 10.26
N GLY A 65 -4.52 9.35 9.24
CA GLY A 65 -4.29 7.91 9.11
C GLY A 65 -3.47 7.34 10.27
N GLN A 66 -2.38 8.03 10.66
CA GLN A 66 -1.58 7.64 11.83
C GLN A 66 -2.40 7.59 13.12
N ALA A 67 -3.20 8.62 13.36
CA ALA A 67 -4.09 8.67 14.54
C ALA A 67 -5.18 7.59 14.48
N HIS A 68 -5.73 7.30 13.30
CA HIS A 68 -6.78 6.28 13.12
C HIS A 68 -6.31 4.87 13.51
N ILE A 69 -5.08 4.50 13.15
CA ILE A 69 -4.52 3.17 13.45
C ILE A 69 -3.51 3.19 14.61
N ALA A 70 -3.49 4.29 15.39
CA ALA A 70 -2.67 4.46 16.59
C ALA A 70 -1.16 4.16 16.35
N VAL A 71 -0.58 4.74 15.28
CA VAL A 71 0.85 4.63 14.96
C VAL A 71 1.53 6.00 14.95
N ASP A 72 2.84 6.01 15.13
CA ASP A 72 3.67 7.21 15.24
C ASP A 72 4.33 7.66 13.92
N GLY A 73 4.11 6.90 12.86
CA GLY A 73 4.69 7.18 11.54
C GLY A 73 4.21 6.20 10.48
N PRO A 74 4.70 6.34 9.24
CA PRO A 74 4.34 5.45 8.15
C PRO A 74 4.86 4.01 8.34
N LEU A 75 4.25 3.07 7.64
CA LEU A 75 4.57 1.64 7.68
C LEU A 75 4.79 1.15 6.25
N ALA A 76 5.87 0.37 6.02
CA ALA A 76 6.11 -0.27 4.73
C ALA A 76 5.44 -1.65 4.66
N GLY A 77 4.85 -1.98 3.52
CA GLY A 77 4.29 -3.30 3.20
C GLY A 77 4.81 -3.81 1.86
N ARG A 78 4.86 -5.14 1.69
CA ARG A 78 5.32 -5.82 0.47
C ARG A 78 4.18 -6.07 -0.49
N LEU A 79 4.32 -5.67 -1.75
CA LEU A 79 3.41 -6.01 -2.84
C LEU A 79 3.86 -7.33 -3.48
N LEU A 80 3.12 -8.40 -3.21
CA LEU A 80 3.34 -9.69 -3.85
C LEU A 80 2.77 -9.64 -5.28
N ALA A 81 3.52 -10.14 -6.25
CA ALA A 81 3.15 -10.06 -7.65
C ALA A 81 1.82 -10.74 -7.98
N GLU A 82 1.44 -11.79 -7.25
CA GLU A 82 0.18 -12.51 -7.39
C GLU A 82 -1.06 -11.66 -7.02
N HIS A 83 -0.86 -10.56 -6.30
CA HIS A 83 -1.90 -9.63 -5.88
C HIS A 83 -1.86 -8.30 -6.63
N VAL A 84 -1.09 -8.23 -7.73
CA VAL A 84 -1.00 -7.05 -8.58
C VAL A 84 -1.75 -7.28 -9.88
N PHE A 85 -2.57 -6.32 -10.26
CA PHE A 85 -3.48 -6.41 -11.40
C PHE A 85 -3.35 -5.18 -12.30
N GLU A 86 -3.76 -5.33 -13.55
CA GLU A 86 -3.82 -4.23 -14.51
C GLU A 86 -5.14 -3.44 -14.38
N SER A 87 -5.12 -2.18 -14.79
CA SER A 87 -6.33 -1.35 -14.89
C SER A 87 -7.40 -2.02 -15.76
N GLY A 88 -8.65 -1.98 -15.29
CA GLY A 88 -9.79 -2.63 -15.94
C GLY A 88 -10.05 -4.06 -15.47
N SER A 89 -9.24 -4.62 -14.61
CA SER A 89 -9.44 -5.96 -14.05
C SER A 89 -10.74 -6.07 -13.27
N ARG A 90 -11.34 -7.28 -13.27
CA ARG A 90 -12.43 -7.67 -12.39
C ARG A 90 -11.90 -8.60 -11.31
N LEU A 91 -11.87 -8.13 -10.07
CA LEU A 91 -11.26 -8.82 -8.94
C LEU A 91 -12.31 -9.55 -8.10
N PRO A 92 -11.97 -10.70 -7.49
CA PRO A 92 -12.81 -11.24 -6.45
C PRO A 92 -12.81 -10.29 -5.25
N PHE A 93 -14.00 -9.94 -4.74
CA PHE A 93 -14.12 -9.17 -3.50
C PHE A 93 -13.69 -10.03 -2.31
N GLY A 94 -14.04 -11.32 -2.34
CA GLY A 94 -13.64 -12.30 -1.35
C GLY A 94 -14.08 -11.93 0.07
N SER A 95 -13.18 -12.17 1.02
CA SER A 95 -13.39 -11.86 2.43
C SER A 95 -12.80 -10.51 2.86
N ASN A 96 -12.62 -9.55 1.93
CA ASN A 96 -12.06 -8.24 2.27
C ASN A 96 -12.88 -7.58 3.39
N HIS A 97 -12.22 -7.29 4.51
CA HIS A 97 -12.83 -6.77 5.73
C HIS A 97 -12.75 -5.24 5.82
N MET A 98 -11.68 -4.64 5.33
CA MET A 98 -11.50 -3.19 5.38
C MET A 98 -12.44 -2.45 4.42
N ARG A 99 -12.80 -3.08 3.28
CA ARG A 99 -13.82 -2.61 2.34
C ARG A 99 -13.59 -1.18 1.87
N VAL A 100 -12.36 -0.85 1.54
CA VAL A 100 -11.98 0.45 1.00
C VAL A 100 -11.07 0.31 -0.22
N ALA A 101 -11.10 1.33 -1.09
CA ALA A 101 -10.17 1.54 -2.18
C ALA A 101 -9.48 2.91 -2.00
N GLU A 102 -8.21 2.96 -2.30
CA GLU A 102 -7.31 4.10 -2.10
C GLU A 102 -6.67 4.49 -3.43
N ALA A 103 -6.77 5.77 -3.81
CA ALA A 103 -6.14 6.29 -5.03
C ALA A 103 -4.74 6.82 -4.70
N GLU A 104 -3.71 6.31 -5.38
CA GLU A 104 -2.32 6.51 -5.03
C GLU A 104 -1.44 6.81 -6.23
N PHE A 105 -0.39 7.62 -6.03
CA PHE A 105 0.73 7.67 -6.96
C PHE A 105 1.62 6.44 -6.78
N ALA A 106 2.09 5.86 -7.89
CA ALA A 106 3.02 4.74 -7.86
C ALA A 106 4.24 5.03 -8.74
N PHE A 107 5.43 4.81 -8.20
CA PHE A 107 6.70 5.03 -8.88
C PHE A 107 7.39 3.70 -9.21
N ARG A 108 7.75 3.47 -10.47
CA ARG A 108 8.60 2.34 -10.86
C ARG A 108 10.05 2.78 -10.87
N MET A 109 10.91 2.00 -10.22
CA MET A 109 12.34 2.31 -10.12
C MET A 109 13.11 1.94 -11.39
N ALA A 110 14.05 2.80 -11.81
CA ALA A 110 14.96 2.55 -12.94
C ALA A 110 16.22 1.80 -12.53
N VAL A 111 16.70 2.01 -11.30
CA VAL A 111 17.97 1.47 -10.79
C VAL A 111 17.80 0.96 -9.36
N ASP A 112 18.73 0.13 -8.93
CA ASP A 112 18.79 -0.33 -7.54
C ASP A 112 19.22 0.82 -6.61
N LEU A 113 18.56 0.91 -5.45
CA LEU A 113 18.92 1.78 -4.34
C LEU A 113 19.32 0.91 -3.14
N PRO A 114 20.62 0.59 -2.98
CA PRO A 114 21.10 -0.30 -1.92
C PRO A 114 21.11 0.39 -0.54
N PRO A 115 21.12 -0.38 0.55
CA PRO A 115 21.33 0.16 1.89
C PRO A 115 22.63 0.94 2.00
N ARG A 116 22.60 2.04 2.75
CA ARG A 116 23.80 2.86 3.03
C ARG A 116 23.62 3.68 4.32
N ALA A 117 24.75 4.10 4.90
CA ALA A 117 24.76 4.89 6.15
C ALA A 117 24.17 6.31 5.96
N THR A 118 24.41 6.94 4.80
CA THR A 118 23.91 8.28 4.50
C THR A 118 22.50 8.20 3.93
N ARG A 119 21.57 9.02 4.43
CA ARG A 119 20.21 9.07 3.92
C ARG A 119 20.19 9.50 2.43
N TYR A 120 19.29 8.92 1.69
CA TYR A 120 18.95 9.33 0.33
C TYR A 120 18.21 10.68 0.35
N ALA A 121 18.59 11.59 -0.53
CA ALA A 121 17.89 12.86 -0.76
C ALA A 121 16.78 12.68 -1.80
N VAL A 122 15.76 13.55 -1.78
CA VAL A 122 14.61 13.50 -2.70
C VAL A 122 15.05 13.50 -4.16
N ASP A 123 15.91 14.45 -4.54
CA ASP A 123 16.37 14.59 -5.94
C ASP A 123 17.10 13.33 -6.43
N GLU A 124 17.88 12.69 -5.56
CA GLU A 124 18.60 11.46 -5.86
C GLU A 124 17.64 10.29 -6.09
N VAL A 125 16.61 10.18 -5.24
CA VAL A 125 15.57 9.16 -5.37
C VAL A 125 14.75 9.39 -6.64
N LEU A 126 14.35 10.62 -6.93
CA LEU A 126 13.59 10.95 -8.14
C LEU A 126 14.38 10.70 -9.43
N ALA A 127 15.69 10.96 -9.42
CA ALA A 127 16.56 10.62 -10.55
C ALA A 127 16.63 9.10 -10.81
N SER A 128 16.28 8.29 -9.81
CA SER A 128 16.25 6.82 -9.88
C SER A 128 14.90 6.24 -10.31
N VAL A 129 13.90 7.09 -10.59
CA VAL A 129 12.56 6.67 -11.04
C VAL A 129 12.52 6.50 -12.56
N ALA A 130 11.97 5.37 -13.03
CA ALA A 130 11.70 5.13 -14.44
C ALA A 130 10.39 5.79 -14.90
N THR A 131 9.28 5.47 -14.22
CA THR A 131 7.93 5.91 -14.61
C THR A 131 7.06 6.21 -13.39
N LEU A 132 6.10 7.14 -13.58
CA LEU A 132 4.99 7.41 -12.66
C LEU A 132 3.72 6.72 -13.18
N HIS A 133 2.89 6.22 -12.27
CA HIS A 133 1.63 5.56 -12.60
C HIS A 133 0.51 6.03 -11.66
N PRO A 134 -0.73 6.21 -12.13
CA PRO A 134 -1.91 6.15 -11.28
C PRO A 134 -2.11 4.73 -10.76
N ALA A 135 -2.56 4.58 -9.52
CA ALA A 135 -2.79 3.27 -8.92
C ALA A 135 -3.99 3.27 -7.97
N ILE A 136 -4.53 2.08 -7.71
CA ILE A 136 -5.55 1.84 -6.68
C ILE A 136 -5.03 0.73 -5.77
N GLU A 137 -4.94 1.01 -4.47
CA GLU A 137 -4.75 -0.02 -3.45
C GLU A 137 -6.11 -0.43 -2.86
N ILE A 138 -6.27 -1.73 -2.61
CA ILE A 138 -7.40 -2.32 -1.92
C ILE A 138 -6.82 -3.06 -0.71
N PRO A 139 -6.64 -2.38 0.44
CA PRO A 139 -6.05 -2.99 1.62
C PRO A 139 -6.98 -3.98 2.28
N ASP A 140 -6.41 -4.92 3.02
CA ASP A 140 -7.13 -5.79 3.94
C ASP A 140 -6.24 -6.21 5.11
N SER A 141 -6.81 -6.34 6.31
CA SER A 141 -6.10 -6.76 7.50
C SER A 141 -6.52 -8.16 7.94
N ARG A 142 -5.57 -8.90 8.52
CA ARG A 142 -5.83 -10.19 9.17
C ARG A 142 -6.22 -10.02 10.63
N PHE A 143 -6.34 -8.78 11.11
CA PHE A 143 -6.87 -8.47 12.45
C PHE A 143 -8.34 -8.07 12.39
N VAL A 144 -9.11 -8.48 13.42
CA VAL A 144 -10.53 -8.10 13.59
C VAL A 144 -10.66 -6.60 13.74
N ASP A 145 -9.84 -6.00 14.59
CA ASP A 145 -9.70 -4.56 14.74
C ASP A 145 -8.24 -4.13 14.57
N PHE A 146 -7.88 -3.82 13.33
CA PHE A 146 -6.53 -3.41 12.98
C PHE A 146 -6.15 -2.05 13.59
N THR A 147 -7.11 -1.26 14.09
CA THR A 147 -6.83 0.06 14.68
C THR A 147 -6.27 -0.05 16.10
N LEU A 148 -6.41 -1.20 16.75
CA LEU A 148 -6.02 -1.42 18.15
C LEU A 148 -4.77 -2.26 18.35
N VAL A 149 -4.22 -2.88 17.28
CA VAL A 149 -3.12 -3.84 17.44
C VAL A 149 -1.73 -3.21 17.51
N GLY A 150 -1.59 -1.95 17.13
CA GLY A 150 -0.35 -1.20 17.18
C GLY A 150 0.61 -1.48 16.02
N ALA A 151 1.60 -0.59 15.85
CA ALA A 151 2.50 -0.57 14.69
C ALA A 151 3.21 -1.91 14.43
N ALA A 152 3.76 -2.55 15.45
CA ALA A 152 4.52 -3.79 15.28
C ALA A 152 3.68 -4.94 14.70
N GLN A 153 2.43 -5.11 15.16
CA GLN A 153 1.53 -6.13 14.62
C GLN A 153 1.00 -5.73 13.22
N LEU A 154 0.72 -4.44 12.97
CA LEU A 154 0.35 -3.98 11.63
C LEU A 154 1.46 -4.22 10.60
N ILE A 155 2.72 -3.97 10.96
CA ILE A 155 3.87 -4.29 10.12
C ILE A 155 3.96 -5.80 9.87
N ALA A 156 3.79 -6.63 10.92
CA ALA A 156 3.75 -8.09 10.79
C ALA A 156 2.63 -8.55 9.84
N ASP A 157 1.48 -7.85 9.85
CA ASP A 157 0.35 -8.04 8.94
C ASP A 157 0.57 -7.38 7.57
N ASN A 158 1.83 -7.23 7.17
CA ASN A 158 2.24 -6.65 5.90
C ASN A 158 1.65 -5.24 5.66
N ALA A 159 1.49 -4.43 6.71
CA ALA A 159 0.88 -3.10 6.68
C ALA A 159 -0.50 -3.08 5.97
N CYS A 160 -1.31 -4.11 6.19
CA CYS A 160 -2.62 -4.32 5.57
C CYS A 160 -2.57 -4.48 4.04
N THR A 161 -1.43 -4.79 3.44
CA THR A 161 -1.33 -5.00 1.99
C THR A 161 -2.21 -6.17 1.54
N TYR A 162 -2.97 -5.98 0.43
CA TYR A 162 -3.77 -7.05 -0.15
C TYR A 162 -3.77 -6.98 -1.68
N GLN A 163 -4.71 -6.29 -2.33
CA GLN A 163 -4.77 -6.18 -3.79
C GLN A 163 -4.29 -4.81 -4.25
N PHE A 164 -3.63 -4.78 -5.40
CA PHE A 164 -3.08 -3.56 -5.98
C PHE A 164 -3.35 -3.53 -7.48
N VAL A 165 -3.83 -2.39 -7.99
CA VAL A 165 -4.11 -2.19 -9.42
C VAL A 165 -3.21 -1.07 -9.94
N LEU A 166 -2.36 -1.40 -10.91
CA LEU A 166 -1.44 -0.47 -11.53
C LEU A 166 -2.02 0.03 -12.86
N GLY A 167 -2.10 1.35 -13.01
CA GLY A 167 -2.46 2.02 -14.27
C GLY A 167 -1.30 2.07 -15.26
N ALA A 168 -1.58 2.55 -16.46
CA ALA A 168 -0.56 2.81 -17.47
C ALA A 168 0.46 3.85 -16.98
N PRO A 169 1.71 3.81 -17.46
CA PRO A 169 2.67 4.87 -17.14
C PRO A 169 2.20 6.22 -17.68
N ALA A 170 2.38 7.26 -16.86
CA ALA A 170 2.21 8.64 -17.29
C ALA A 170 3.31 9.04 -18.28
N ASP A 171 3.04 10.06 -19.10
CA ASP A 171 4.05 10.69 -19.94
C ASP A 171 5.19 11.28 -19.08
N ASP A 172 6.43 11.26 -19.57
CA ASP A 172 7.61 11.75 -18.85
C ASP A 172 7.53 13.22 -18.42
N ALA A 173 6.62 13.98 -19.00
CA ALA A 173 6.33 15.35 -18.59
C ALA A 173 5.89 15.47 -17.11
N TRP A 174 5.48 14.39 -16.45
CA TRP A 174 5.12 14.37 -15.02
C TRP A 174 6.23 14.98 -14.14
N ARG A 175 7.50 14.86 -14.56
CA ARG A 175 8.66 15.39 -13.83
C ARG A 175 8.68 16.91 -13.69
N SER A 176 7.89 17.62 -14.51
CA SER A 176 7.75 19.09 -14.47
C SER A 176 6.55 19.56 -13.64
N PHE A 177 5.73 18.63 -13.13
CA PHE A 177 4.55 18.95 -12.34
C PHE A 177 4.86 18.96 -10.85
N ASP A 178 4.16 19.80 -10.12
CA ASP A 178 4.09 19.76 -8.66
C ASP A 178 3.11 18.65 -8.25
N LEU A 179 3.64 17.47 -7.90
CA LEU A 179 2.81 16.35 -7.50
C LEU A 179 2.07 16.61 -6.19
N ALA A 180 2.61 17.43 -5.29
CA ALA A 180 1.95 17.79 -4.04
C ALA A 180 0.63 18.55 -4.29
N ALA A 181 0.63 19.47 -5.26
CA ALA A 181 -0.54 20.25 -5.66
C ALA A 181 -1.47 19.49 -6.62
N HIS A 182 -1.04 18.35 -7.17
CA HIS A 182 -1.79 17.63 -8.19
C HIS A 182 -3.09 17.05 -7.64
N ARG A 183 -4.20 17.36 -8.36
CA ARG A 183 -5.55 16.95 -7.99
C ARG A 183 -5.85 15.52 -8.45
N VAL A 184 -6.45 14.74 -7.55
CA VAL A 184 -6.89 13.36 -7.80
C VAL A 184 -8.38 13.25 -7.50
N ILE A 185 -9.14 12.64 -8.42
CA ILE A 185 -10.57 12.39 -8.25
C ILE A 185 -10.81 10.88 -8.25
N GLY A 186 -11.33 10.36 -7.15
CA GLY A 186 -11.77 8.97 -7.03
C GLY A 186 -13.28 8.85 -7.10
N SER A 187 -13.79 7.83 -7.76
CA SER A 187 -15.23 7.56 -7.80
C SER A 187 -15.53 6.06 -7.64
N VAL A 188 -16.64 5.77 -6.99
CA VAL A 188 -17.20 4.41 -6.86
C VAL A 188 -18.62 4.40 -7.41
N ARG A 189 -18.95 3.40 -8.21
CA ARG A 189 -20.30 3.16 -8.72
C ARG A 189 -20.71 1.72 -8.37
N GLY A 190 -21.87 1.55 -7.74
CA GLY A 190 -22.38 0.25 -7.37
C GLY A 190 -23.71 0.30 -6.62
N ALA A 191 -24.33 -0.85 -6.43
CA ALA A 191 -25.66 -0.97 -5.82
C ALA A 191 -25.68 -0.79 -4.30
N GLY A 192 -24.52 -0.92 -3.63
CA GLY A 192 -24.39 -0.89 -2.17
C GLY A 192 -24.20 0.49 -1.57
N LEU A 193 -24.05 1.55 -2.36
CA LEU A 193 -23.78 2.89 -1.89
C LEU A 193 -25.09 3.62 -1.48
N SER A 194 -25.05 4.25 -0.30
CA SER A 194 -26.15 5.12 0.18
C SER A 194 -26.10 6.45 -0.58
N GLY A 195 -27.04 6.71 -1.47
CA GLY A 195 -27.15 7.98 -2.23
C GLY A 195 -27.84 7.79 -3.59
N PRO A 196 -28.20 8.89 -4.32
CA PRO A 196 -28.83 8.78 -5.62
C PRO A 196 -27.90 8.14 -6.66
N PRO A 197 -28.39 7.29 -7.52
CA PRO A 197 -28.19 5.85 -7.49
C PRO A 197 -26.70 5.49 -7.48
N GLY A 198 -26.23 4.97 -6.34
CA GLY A 198 -24.99 4.19 -6.30
C GLY A 198 -23.71 4.89 -6.79
N HIS A 199 -23.54 6.21 -6.56
CA HIS A 199 -22.33 6.93 -6.95
C HIS A 199 -21.74 7.72 -5.78
N LEU A 200 -20.45 7.51 -5.53
CA LEU A 200 -19.63 8.29 -4.61
C LEU A 200 -18.50 8.94 -5.41
N GLU A 201 -18.22 10.20 -5.15
CA GLU A 201 -17.02 10.88 -5.65
C GLU A 201 -16.27 11.52 -4.49
N ARG A 202 -14.95 11.44 -4.52
CA ARG A 202 -14.04 12.08 -3.57
C ARG A 202 -12.90 12.75 -4.32
N GLU A 203 -12.49 13.88 -3.80
CA GLU A 203 -11.36 14.64 -4.31
C GLU A 203 -10.25 14.71 -3.27
N GLY A 204 -9.02 14.73 -3.74
CA GLY A 204 -7.84 14.92 -2.92
C GLY A 204 -6.68 15.47 -3.73
N ILE A 205 -5.55 15.60 -3.10
CA ILE A 205 -4.31 16.12 -3.70
C ILE A 205 -3.11 15.30 -3.24
N GLY A 206 -2.01 15.37 -3.99
CA GLY A 206 -0.78 14.66 -3.63
C GLY A 206 -0.23 15.05 -2.26
N ALA A 207 -0.40 16.27 -1.81
CA ALA A 207 0.06 16.73 -0.49
C ALA A 207 -0.57 15.98 0.70
N ASN A 208 -1.68 15.25 0.50
CA ASN A 208 -2.26 14.38 1.53
C ASN A 208 -1.34 13.20 1.89
N VAL A 209 -0.33 12.94 1.06
CA VAL A 209 0.65 11.86 1.22
C VAL A 209 1.96 12.45 1.75
N LEU A 210 2.14 12.47 3.06
CA LEU A 210 3.34 13.01 3.76
C LEU A 210 3.76 14.42 3.31
N GLY A 211 2.82 15.21 2.78
CA GLY A 211 3.08 16.53 2.22
C GLY A 211 3.47 16.51 0.73
N ASP A 212 4.07 15.44 0.24
CA ASP A 212 4.45 15.23 -1.17
C ASP A 212 4.65 13.72 -1.43
N PRO A 213 4.09 13.13 -2.50
CA PRO A 213 4.38 11.76 -2.91
C PRO A 213 5.88 11.46 -3.11
N CYS A 214 6.68 12.46 -3.50
CA CYS A 214 8.12 12.34 -3.64
C CYS A 214 8.83 12.18 -2.29
N GLU A 215 8.37 12.87 -1.26
CA GLU A 215 8.82 12.71 0.12
C GLU A 215 8.45 11.32 0.67
N ALA A 216 7.24 10.83 0.34
CA ALA A 216 6.81 9.49 0.73
C ALA A 216 7.68 8.40 0.10
N LEU A 217 7.97 8.51 -1.20
CA LEU A 217 8.90 7.60 -1.88
C LEU A 217 10.28 7.63 -1.20
N THR A 218 10.81 8.83 -0.92
CA THR A 218 12.13 9.02 -0.28
C THR A 218 12.13 8.47 1.14
N TRP A 219 11.03 8.61 1.89
CA TRP A 219 10.87 8.00 3.20
C TRP A 219 11.01 6.47 3.09
N LEU A 220 10.32 5.83 2.13
CA LEU A 220 10.41 4.37 1.96
C LEU A 220 11.82 3.91 1.63
N VAL A 221 12.51 4.57 0.70
CA VAL A 221 13.91 4.24 0.35
C VAL A 221 14.79 4.26 1.60
N ASN A 222 14.62 5.28 2.43
CA ASN A 222 15.39 5.41 3.67
C ASN A 222 14.99 4.39 4.74
N GLU A 223 13.70 4.04 4.83
CA GLU A 223 13.21 2.97 5.73
C GLU A 223 13.81 1.62 5.33
N LEU A 224 13.77 1.27 4.04
CA LEU A 224 14.35 0.04 3.51
C LEU A 224 15.87 0.00 3.72
N SER A 225 16.56 1.13 3.53
CA SER A 225 18.00 1.24 3.79
C SER A 225 18.35 0.93 5.26
N GLN A 226 17.53 1.38 6.21
CA GLN A 226 17.71 1.07 7.63
C GLN A 226 17.43 -0.41 7.96
N LEU A 227 16.57 -1.06 7.17
CA LEU A 227 16.24 -2.49 7.29
C LEU A 227 17.22 -3.41 6.53
N ASP A 228 18.31 -2.87 5.98
CA ASP A 228 19.29 -3.57 5.12
C ASP A 228 18.63 -4.21 3.88
N VAL A 229 17.63 -3.54 3.31
CA VAL A 229 16.88 -3.99 2.13
C VAL A 229 17.16 -3.06 0.94
N THR A 230 17.59 -3.63 -0.19
CA THR A 230 17.71 -2.90 -1.46
C THR A 230 16.35 -2.72 -2.11
N LEU A 231 15.95 -1.47 -2.42
CA LEU A 231 14.88 -1.21 -3.37
C LEU A 231 15.43 -1.43 -4.78
N ARG A 232 14.88 -2.43 -5.50
CA ARG A 232 15.46 -2.89 -6.77
C ARG A 232 14.87 -2.19 -7.97
N ALA A 233 15.65 -2.09 -9.04
CA ALA A 233 15.18 -1.70 -10.36
C ALA A 233 13.96 -2.55 -10.78
N GLY A 234 12.98 -1.91 -11.40
CA GLY A 234 11.71 -2.54 -11.81
C GLY A 234 10.66 -2.65 -10.71
N GLN A 235 11.04 -2.60 -9.43
CA GLN A 235 10.05 -2.58 -8.35
C GLN A 235 9.21 -1.30 -8.38
N VAL A 236 7.96 -1.41 -7.93
CA VAL A 236 7.01 -0.30 -7.83
C VAL A 236 6.83 0.09 -6.37
N VAL A 237 6.77 1.39 -6.09
CA VAL A 237 6.43 1.94 -4.78
C VAL A 237 5.14 2.72 -4.91
N THR A 238 4.10 2.33 -4.16
CA THR A 238 2.85 3.09 -4.03
C THR A 238 2.87 3.88 -2.72
N THR A 239 2.45 5.15 -2.78
CA THR A 239 2.87 6.17 -1.80
C THR A 239 1.85 6.47 -0.71
N GLY A 240 0.69 5.81 -0.73
CA GLY A 240 -0.41 6.12 0.16
C GLY A 240 -1.50 6.97 -0.50
N THR A 241 -2.68 6.96 0.10
CA THR A 241 -3.86 7.55 -0.52
C THR A 241 -3.82 9.07 -0.61
N CYS A 242 -4.13 9.59 -1.81
CA CYS A 242 -4.25 11.04 -2.08
C CYS A 242 -5.58 11.63 -1.60
N LEU A 243 -6.57 10.79 -1.33
CA LEU A 243 -7.92 11.17 -0.94
C LEU A 243 -8.42 10.29 0.22
N MET A 244 -9.54 10.66 0.83
CA MET A 244 -10.15 9.81 1.86
C MET A 244 -10.51 8.45 1.25
N PRO A 245 -10.14 7.30 1.89
CA PRO A 245 -10.43 5.97 1.36
C PRO A 245 -11.91 5.78 1.00
N MET A 246 -12.18 5.27 -0.19
CA MET A 246 -13.52 5.11 -0.74
C MET A 246 -14.12 3.76 -0.29
N PRO A 247 -15.31 3.72 0.34
CA PRO A 247 -15.95 2.46 0.68
C PRO A 247 -16.31 1.68 -0.58
N ILE A 248 -16.09 0.36 -0.55
CA ILE A 248 -16.36 -0.56 -1.64
C ILE A 248 -17.10 -1.82 -1.16
N GLY A 249 -17.79 -2.47 -2.09
CA GLY A 249 -18.49 -3.73 -1.89
C GLY A 249 -18.47 -4.62 -3.14
N PRO A 250 -19.00 -5.84 -3.03
CA PRO A 250 -19.21 -6.70 -4.19
C PRO A 250 -20.02 -5.97 -5.28
N GLY A 251 -19.68 -6.17 -6.54
CA GLY A 251 -20.32 -5.55 -7.69
C GLY A 251 -19.94 -4.09 -7.97
N ASP A 252 -19.15 -3.44 -7.10
CA ASP A 252 -18.76 -2.04 -7.29
C ASP A 252 -17.71 -1.88 -8.37
N HIS A 253 -17.71 -0.68 -8.99
CA HIS A 253 -16.69 -0.20 -9.92
C HIS A 253 -16.00 1.03 -9.33
N VAL A 254 -14.68 0.99 -9.24
CA VAL A 254 -13.84 2.08 -8.76
C VAL A 254 -13.05 2.67 -9.93
N MET A 255 -12.98 3.99 -9.99
CA MET A 255 -12.16 4.74 -10.94
C MET A 255 -11.40 5.84 -10.17
N ALA A 256 -10.11 5.95 -10.44
CA ALA A 256 -9.29 7.07 -9.98
C ALA A 256 -8.72 7.81 -11.19
N ASN A 257 -8.95 9.11 -11.25
CA ASN A 257 -8.51 10.01 -12.31
C ASN A 257 -7.44 10.96 -11.78
N PHE A 258 -6.28 10.92 -12.43
CA PHE A 258 -5.09 11.71 -12.11
C PHE A 258 -4.83 12.79 -13.20
N GLY A 259 -5.88 13.28 -13.86
CA GLY A 259 -5.75 14.31 -14.89
C GLY A 259 -4.80 13.87 -16.02
N GLU A 260 -3.77 14.68 -16.25
CA GLU A 260 -2.75 14.46 -17.29
C GLU A 260 -1.95 13.17 -17.12
N PHE A 261 -1.93 12.60 -15.92
CA PHE A 261 -1.22 11.32 -15.66
C PHE A 261 -2.07 10.10 -15.97
N GLY A 262 -3.32 10.32 -16.43
CA GLY A 262 -4.22 9.25 -16.82
C GLY A 262 -5.15 8.79 -15.69
N SER A 263 -5.72 7.60 -15.88
CA SER A 263 -6.68 7.02 -14.94
C SER A 263 -6.44 5.53 -14.76
N VAL A 264 -6.96 5.00 -13.65
CA VAL A 264 -6.91 3.59 -13.30
C VAL A 264 -8.27 3.16 -12.76
N GLY A 265 -8.73 1.96 -13.13
CA GLY A 265 -10.02 1.44 -12.71
C GLY A 265 -10.00 -0.03 -12.37
N VAL A 266 -10.95 -0.44 -11.53
CA VAL A 266 -11.15 -1.83 -11.11
C VAL A 266 -12.62 -2.09 -10.85
N SER A 267 -13.08 -3.32 -11.07
CA SER A 267 -14.41 -3.78 -10.68
C SER A 267 -14.30 -5.00 -9.77
N PHE A 268 -15.31 -5.20 -8.94
CA PHE A 268 -15.39 -6.37 -8.06
C PHE A 268 -16.46 -7.34 -8.52
N ALA A 269 -16.20 -8.63 -8.36
CA ALA A 269 -17.21 -9.66 -8.54
C ALA A 269 -18.26 -9.57 -7.43
N ASP A 270 -19.49 -10.02 -7.74
CA ASP A 270 -20.59 -10.13 -6.80
C ASP A 270 -20.32 -11.14 -5.69
#